data_33dcf2d71ba813734e24aebe4022d557
#
_entry.id   33dcf2d71ba813734e24aebe4022d557
#
_cell.length_a   1.000
_cell.length_b   1.000
_cell.length_c   1.000
_cell.angle_alpha   90.00
_cell.angle_beta   90.00
_cell.angle_gamma   90.00
#
_symmetry.space_group_name_H-M   'P 1'
#
loop_
_entity.id
_entity.type
_entity.pdbx_description
1 polymer ?
#
loop_
_entity_poly.entity_id
_entity_poly.type
_entity_poly.pdbx_seq_one_letter_code
_entity_poly.pdbx_strand_id
1 'polypeptide(L)'
;MNRFLRNKDIISQKNLYEVTIIGAGGVGSCLILSAAIMGFKKIHLWDFDELEEHNLSTTMYPESFLGLSKTKAAKELVKYFGCPTEIIEHQQWGPLDPLSPCVMMAPDNMEIRKIVWRTWTRQRNRKVLVDGRMGALSMEVITCDYLNDNYINTWKPSSEIEDEPCTAKHTIFTANIVSGIMLSQAFNVLHKRSYHSYIWKSLAPYMSKEEGLVLPINMEKTSDKETETQTSVSESESTPVVWSTKSR
;
A
#
# COMPACT_ATOMS: atom_id res chain seq x y z
N MET A 1 -25.94 -11.33 -4.71
CA MET A 1 -25.43 -10.01 -5.17
C MET A 1 -23.91 -10.07 -5.29
N ASN A 2 -23.34 -9.53 -6.38
CA ASN A 2 -21.88 -9.44 -6.51
C ASN A 2 -21.39 -8.11 -5.94
N ARG A 3 -20.74 -8.11 -4.77
CA ARG A 3 -20.23 -6.90 -4.11
C ARG A 3 -19.20 -6.14 -4.92
N PHE A 4 -18.53 -6.79 -5.87
CA PHE A 4 -17.51 -6.21 -6.74
C PHE A 4 -18.05 -5.70 -8.10
N LEU A 5 -19.36 -5.64 -8.27
CA LEU A 5 -19.98 -5.28 -9.56
C LEU A 5 -19.53 -3.90 -10.07
N ARG A 6 -19.35 -2.93 -9.16
CA ARG A 6 -19.00 -1.54 -9.55
C ARG A 6 -17.54 -1.34 -9.94
N ASN A 7 -16.67 -2.29 -9.64
CA ASN A 7 -15.23 -2.21 -9.95
C ASN A 7 -14.73 -3.41 -10.77
N LYS A 8 -15.62 -4.28 -11.24
CA LYS A 8 -15.27 -5.54 -11.92
C LYS A 8 -14.41 -5.36 -13.17
N ASP A 9 -14.59 -4.24 -13.88
CA ASP A 9 -13.88 -3.94 -15.12
C ASP A 9 -12.52 -3.23 -14.87
N ILE A 10 -12.27 -2.83 -13.62
CA ILE A 10 -11.03 -2.18 -13.17
C ILE A 10 -10.18 -3.16 -12.36
N ILE A 11 -10.80 -3.87 -11.40
CA ILE A 11 -10.10 -4.74 -10.45
C ILE A 11 -10.37 -6.20 -10.78
N SER A 12 -9.34 -6.89 -11.28
CA SER A 12 -9.41 -8.33 -11.47
C SER A 12 -9.23 -9.05 -10.13
N GLN A 13 -10.29 -9.66 -9.61
CA GLN A 13 -10.27 -10.43 -8.36
C GLN A 13 -9.29 -11.61 -8.39
N LYS A 14 -8.87 -12.07 -9.59
CA LYS A 14 -7.87 -13.14 -9.76
C LYS A 14 -6.47 -12.71 -9.29
N ASN A 15 -6.19 -11.42 -9.28
CA ASN A 15 -4.89 -10.88 -8.89
C ASN A 15 -4.79 -10.59 -7.38
N LEU A 16 -5.93 -10.63 -6.66
CA LEU A 16 -6.04 -10.29 -5.24
C LEU A 16 -6.17 -11.56 -4.38
N TYR A 17 -5.19 -12.48 -4.49
CA TYR A 17 -5.28 -13.75 -3.77
C TYR A 17 -4.89 -13.58 -2.30
N GLU A 18 -3.63 -13.29 -2.03
CA GLU A 18 -3.12 -13.12 -0.67
C GLU A 18 -2.15 -11.94 -0.56
N VAL A 19 -2.07 -11.37 0.61
CA VAL A 19 -1.16 -10.28 0.95
C VAL A 19 -0.64 -10.44 2.37
N THR A 20 0.63 -10.12 2.59
CA THR A 20 1.17 -9.91 3.94
C THR A 20 1.09 -8.43 4.28
N ILE A 21 0.47 -8.10 5.42
CA ILE A 21 0.45 -6.75 5.97
C ILE A 21 1.20 -6.76 7.30
N ILE A 22 2.17 -5.87 7.45
CA ILE A 22 2.97 -5.71 8.66
C ILE A 22 2.68 -4.34 9.27
N GLY A 23 2.16 -4.34 10.49
CA GLY A 23 1.65 -3.18 11.20
C GLY A 23 0.14 -3.01 11.06
N ALA A 24 -0.56 -2.94 12.19
CA ALA A 24 -2.00 -2.75 12.31
C ALA A 24 -2.37 -1.45 13.09
N GLY A 25 -1.45 -0.49 13.13
CA GLY A 25 -1.66 0.84 13.71
C GLY A 25 -2.48 1.78 12.83
N GLY A 26 -2.19 3.06 12.84
CA GLY A 26 -2.93 4.10 12.09
C GLY A 26 -3.08 3.75 10.61
N VAL A 27 -1.97 3.71 9.87
CA VAL A 27 -1.97 3.36 8.44
C VAL A 27 -2.48 1.94 8.22
N GLY A 28 -2.01 0.97 9.04
CA GLY A 28 -2.36 -0.44 8.89
C GLY A 28 -3.86 -0.70 9.02
N SER A 29 -4.56 -0.09 9.97
CA SER A 29 -6.01 -0.28 10.16
C SER A 29 -6.82 0.16 8.95
N CYS A 30 -6.47 1.31 8.36
CA CYS A 30 -7.07 1.81 7.13
C CYS A 30 -6.77 0.88 5.94
N LEU A 31 -5.52 0.44 5.82
CA LEU A 31 -5.04 -0.42 4.75
C LEU A 31 -5.71 -1.79 4.77
N ILE A 32 -5.79 -2.44 5.94
CA ILE A 32 -6.39 -3.76 6.12
C ILE A 32 -7.86 -3.74 5.70
N LEU A 33 -8.62 -2.77 6.20
CA LEU A 33 -10.03 -2.65 5.85
C LEU A 33 -10.22 -2.39 4.36
N SER A 34 -9.45 -1.46 3.79
CA SER A 34 -9.52 -1.13 2.36
C SER A 34 -9.12 -2.29 1.47
N ALA A 35 -8.08 -3.05 1.83
CA ALA A 35 -7.66 -4.26 1.12
C ALA A 35 -8.76 -5.36 1.16
N ALA A 36 -9.40 -5.54 2.31
CA ALA A 36 -10.51 -6.48 2.46
C ALA A 36 -11.74 -6.05 1.63
N ILE A 37 -12.10 -4.76 1.63
CA ILE A 37 -13.18 -4.22 0.81
C ILE A 37 -12.85 -4.35 -0.68
N MET A 38 -11.60 -4.12 -1.08
CA MET A 38 -11.14 -4.27 -2.47
C MET A 38 -11.22 -5.72 -2.94
N GLY A 39 -11.09 -6.71 -2.04
CA GLY A 39 -11.33 -8.11 -2.33
C GLY A 39 -10.12 -9.03 -2.25
N PHE A 40 -9.07 -8.66 -1.54
CA PHE A 40 -8.04 -9.65 -1.18
C PHE A 40 -8.70 -10.82 -0.43
N LYS A 41 -8.40 -12.04 -0.86
CA LYS A 41 -9.03 -13.24 -0.29
C LYS A 41 -8.45 -13.58 1.08
N LYS A 42 -7.15 -13.32 1.25
CA LYS A 42 -6.41 -13.65 2.47
C LYS A 42 -5.43 -12.55 2.83
N ILE A 43 -5.40 -12.16 4.10
CA ILE A 43 -4.45 -11.21 4.67
C ILE A 43 -3.70 -11.91 5.82
N HIS A 44 -2.39 -12.10 5.67
CA HIS A 44 -1.49 -12.48 6.75
C HIS A 44 -1.10 -11.20 7.49
N LEU A 45 -1.64 -11.00 8.68
CA LEU A 45 -1.52 -9.77 9.44
C LEU A 45 -0.56 -9.95 10.62
N TRP A 46 0.48 -9.12 10.66
CA TRP A 46 1.52 -9.14 11.69
C TRP A 46 1.48 -7.85 12.50
N ASP A 47 1.19 -7.97 13.78
CA ASP A 47 1.27 -6.91 14.79
C ASP A 47 1.24 -7.56 16.18
N PHE A 48 2.04 -7.06 17.11
CA PHE A 48 2.14 -7.62 18.47
C PHE A 48 1.51 -6.74 19.55
N ASP A 49 1.05 -5.53 19.17
CA ASP A 49 0.48 -4.58 20.11
C ASP A 49 -0.98 -4.88 20.44
N GLU A 50 -1.42 -4.33 21.56
CA GLU A 50 -2.82 -4.21 21.92
C GLU A 50 -3.37 -2.84 21.52
N LEU A 51 -4.69 -2.76 21.40
CA LEU A 51 -5.39 -1.50 21.11
C LEU A 51 -5.62 -0.74 22.41
N GLU A 52 -5.03 0.45 22.49
CA GLU A 52 -5.12 1.35 23.63
C GLU A 52 -5.94 2.60 23.27
N GLU A 53 -6.43 3.32 24.30
CA GLU A 53 -7.27 4.50 24.14
C GLU A 53 -6.65 5.57 23.23
N HIS A 54 -5.34 5.83 23.37
CA HIS A 54 -4.62 6.81 22.53
C HIS A 54 -4.56 6.43 21.05
N ASN A 55 -4.82 5.16 20.68
CA ASN A 55 -4.88 4.74 19.29
C ASN A 55 -6.21 5.10 18.59
N LEU A 56 -7.29 5.34 19.35
CA LEU A 56 -8.63 5.54 18.79
C LEU A 56 -8.74 6.76 17.87
N SER A 57 -7.97 7.80 18.14
CA SER A 57 -7.99 9.02 17.31
C SER A 57 -7.29 8.88 15.96
N THR A 58 -6.54 7.80 15.75
CA THR A 58 -5.66 7.61 14.58
C THR A 58 -5.85 6.29 13.87
N THR A 59 -6.78 5.45 14.32
CA THR A 59 -7.08 4.13 13.73
C THR A 59 -8.55 4.01 13.34
N MET A 60 -8.89 2.96 12.62
CA MET A 60 -10.27 2.64 12.22
C MET A 60 -11.00 1.77 13.25
N TYR A 61 -10.38 1.48 14.38
CA TYR A 61 -10.97 0.60 15.39
C TYR A 61 -11.97 1.37 16.29
N PRO A 62 -13.15 0.79 16.56
CA PRO A 62 -14.08 1.38 17.50
C PRO A 62 -13.61 1.18 18.95
N GLU A 63 -14.05 2.04 19.84
CA GLU A 63 -13.77 1.99 21.30
C GLU A 63 -14.09 0.63 21.93
N SER A 64 -15.13 -0.05 21.45
CA SER A 64 -15.52 -1.37 21.93
C SER A 64 -14.49 -2.48 21.70
N PHE A 65 -13.40 -2.19 20.96
CA PHE A 65 -12.30 -3.12 20.72
C PHE A 65 -11.09 -2.88 21.62
N LEU A 66 -11.15 -1.90 22.52
CA LEU A 66 -10.08 -1.65 23.49
C LEU A 66 -9.66 -2.92 24.25
N GLY A 67 -8.36 -3.11 24.40
CA GLY A 67 -7.75 -4.28 25.04
C GLY A 67 -7.67 -5.51 24.18
N LEU A 68 -8.18 -5.50 22.94
CA LEU A 68 -7.88 -6.57 21.98
C LEU A 68 -6.49 -6.37 21.37
N SER A 69 -5.82 -7.47 20.98
CA SER A 69 -4.68 -7.34 20.09
C SER A 69 -5.09 -6.62 18.81
N LYS A 70 -4.22 -5.77 18.25
CA LYS A 70 -4.52 -5.02 17.01
C LYS A 70 -4.87 -5.95 15.85
N THR A 71 -4.27 -7.15 15.80
CA THR A 71 -4.60 -8.17 14.78
C THR A 71 -6.04 -8.68 14.95
N LYS A 72 -6.46 -8.95 16.18
CA LYS A 72 -7.83 -9.37 16.49
C LYS A 72 -8.84 -8.24 16.23
N ALA A 73 -8.50 -7.01 16.62
CA ALA A 73 -9.34 -5.84 16.33
C ALA A 73 -9.55 -5.67 14.81
N ALA A 74 -8.49 -5.83 14.00
CA ALA A 74 -8.59 -5.79 12.55
C ALA A 74 -9.48 -6.89 11.97
N LYS A 75 -9.38 -8.09 12.48
CA LYS A 75 -10.23 -9.22 12.08
C LYS A 75 -11.70 -8.97 12.37
N GLU A 76 -12.03 -8.50 13.58
CA GLU A 76 -13.41 -8.17 13.95
C GLU A 76 -13.93 -6.97 13.11
N LEU A 77 -13.10 -5.98 12.81
CA LEU A 77 -13.47 -4.87 11.92
C LEU A 77 -13.82 -5.37 10.51
N VAL A 78 -12.98 -6.20 9.90
CA VAL A 78 -13.22 -6.78 8.57
C VAL A 78 -14.50 -7.62 8.54
N LYS A 79 -14.74 -8.38 9.59
CA LYS A 79 -15.98 -9.15 9.79
C LYS A 79 -17.21 -8.25 9.94
N TYR A 80 -17.12 -7.17 10.71
CA TYR A 80 -18.20 -6.19 10.88
C TYR A 80 -18.65 -5.60 9.54
N PHE A 81 -17.70 -5.33 8.62
CA PHE A 81 -18.01 -4.88 7.26
C PHE A 81 -18.49 -5.98 6.32
N GLY A 82 -18.66 -7.21 6.82
CA GLY A 82 -19.11 -8.35 6.03
C GLY A 82 -18.19 -8.72 4.87
N CYS A 83 -16.88 -8.41 4.97
CA CYS A 83 -15.92 -8.78 3.94
C CYS A 83 -15.59 -10.27 4.01
N PRO A 84 -15.53 -10.98 2.87
CA PRO A 84 -15.23 -12.41 2.83
C PRO A 84 -13.73 -12.73 2.98
N THR A 85 -12.93 -11.72 3.30
CA THR A 85 -11.48 -11.83 3.46
C THR A 85 -11.13 -12.62 4.71
N GLU A 86 -10.29 -13.64 4.56
CA GLU A 86 -9.71 -14.38 5.67
C GLU A 86 -8.55 -13.59 6.28
N ILE A 87 -8.63 -13.24 7.57
CA ILE A 87 -7.52 -12.65 8.32
C ILE A 87 -6.83 -13.74 9.12
N ILE A 88 -5.55 -13.97 8.81
CA ILE A 88 -4.66 -14.86 9.56
C ILE A 88 -3.81 -13.98 10.46
N GLU A 89 -4.09 -14.09 11.75
CA GLU A 89 -3.45 -13.31 12.81
C GLU A 89 -2.09 -13.89 13.16
N HIS A 90 -1.10 -13.02 13.23
CA HIS A 90 0.25 -13.33 13.68
C HIS A 90 0.70 -12.30 14.72
N GLN A 91 1.72 -12.66 15.50
CA GLN A 91 2.37 -11.78 16.44
C GLN A 91 3.48 -10.97 15.77
N GLN A 92 4.64 -10.91 16.36
CA GLN A 92 5.80 -10.24 15.80
C GLN A 92 6.37 -11.01 14.60
N TRP A 93 6.57 -10.30 13.49
CA TRP A 93 7.21 -10.87 12.32
C TRP A 93 8.72 -10.97 12.50
N GLY A 94 9.31 -12.07 12.04
CA GLY A 94 10.75 -12.32 12.06
C GLY A 94 11.29 -12.82 10.69
N PRO A 95 12.62 -12.83 10.49
CA PRO A 95 13.23 -13.14 9.18
C PRO A 95 12.97 -14.56 8.67
N LEU A 96 12.53 -15.47 9.53
CA LEU A 96 12.20 -16.86 9.17
C LEU A 96 10.71 -17.05 8.83
N ASP A 97 9.89 -16.04 9.10
CA ASP A 97 8.47 -16.12 8.81
C ASP A 97 8.20 -15.89 7.32
N PRO A 98 7.19 -16.58 6.77
CA PRO A 98 6.87 -16.46 5.35
C PRO A 98 6.27 -15.09 5.02
N LEU A 99 6.56 -14.63 3.80
CA LEU A 99 5.91 -13.46 3.21
C LEU A 99 5.12 -13.90 1.97
N SER A 100 3.95 -13.32 1.78
CA SER A 100 3.20 -13.45 0.52
C SER A 100 3.96 -12.78 -0.64
N PRO A 101 3.66 -13.13 -1.90
CA PRO A 101 4.24 -12.43 -3.05
C PRO A 101 3.95 -10.92 -3.08
N CYS A 102 2.82 -10.52 -2.50
CA CYS A 102 2.44 -9.13 -2.27
C CYS A 102 2.64 -8.78 -0.79
N VAL A 103 3.43 -7.76 -0.51
CA VAL A 103 3.71 -7.28 0.85
C VAL A 103 3.37 -5.80 0.93
N MET A 104 2.63 -5.41 1.95
CA MET A 104 2.41 -4.01 2.32
C MET A 104 2.84 -3.82 3.77
N MET A 105 3.65 -2.82 4.05
CA MET A 105 4.19 -2.62 5.38
C MET A 105 4.06 -1.17 5.85
N ALA A 106 3.67 -1.03 7.11
CA ALA A 106 3.55 0.25 7.81
C ALA A 106 3.91 0.11 9.31
N PRO A 107 5.01 -0.61 9.67
CA PRO A 107 5.47 -0.64 11.05
C PRO A 107 6.10 0.70 11.42
N ASP A 108 6.25 0.98 12.69
CA ASP A 108 6.91 2.18 13.22
C ASP A 108 8.44 2.09 13.24
N ASN A 109 9.00 0.90 13.03
CA ASN A 109 10.42 0.61 13.13
C ASN A 109 11.09 0.45 11.75
N MET A 110 12.13 1.27 11.49
CA MET A 110 12.85 1.27 10.21
C MET A 110 13.72 0.04 10.00
N GLU A 111 14.23 -0.56 11.07
CA GLU A 111 15.05 -1.76 11.02
C GLU A 111 14.23 -2.96 10.54
N ILE A 112 13.01 -3.11 11.05
CA ILE A 112 12.06 -4.13 10.59
C ILE A 112 11.74 -3.96 9.11
N ARG A 113 11.50 -2.73 8.65
CA ARG A 113 11.26 -2.42 7.23
C ARG A 113 12.38 -2.94 6.33
N LYS A 114 13.64 -2.70 6.73
CA LYS A 114 14.82 -3.17 6.00
C LYS A 114 14.94 -4.68 5.97
N ILE A 115 14.64 -5.34 7.10
CA ILE A 115 14.71 -6.82 7.19
C ILE A 115 13.60 -7.42 6.31
N VAL A 116 12.38 -6.90 6.37
CA VAL A 116 11.25 -7.35 5.52
C VAL A 116 11.61 -7.22 4.04
N TRP A 117 12.11 -6.05 3.61
CA TRP A 117 12.55 -5.84 2.24
C TRP A 117 13.62 -6.84 1.82
N ARG A 118 14.67 -7.05 2.63
CA ARG A 118 15.73 -8.03 2.35
C ARG A 118 15.21 -9.46 2.24
N THR A 119 14.24 -9.84 3.07
CA THR A 119 13.63 -11.16 3.02
C THR A 119 12.77 -11.31 1.78
N TRP A 120 11.97 -10.29 1.45
CA TRP A 120 11.14 -10.27 0.26
C TRP A 120 11.98 -10.35 -1.03
N THR A 121 13.09 -9.60 -1.13
CA THR A 121 13.96 -9.60 -2.33
C THR A 121 14.58 -10.97 -2.64
N ARG A 122 14.72 -11.84 -1.64
CA ARG A 122 15.21 -13.21 -1.82
C ARG A 122 14.16 -14.19 -2.35
N GLN A 123 12.89 -13.81 -2.36
CA GLN A 123 11.81 -14.68 -2.85
C GLN A 123 11.75 -14.69 -4.37
N ARG A 124 11.65 -15.89 -4.96
CA ARG A 124 11.53 -16.05 -6.41
C ARG A 124 10.16 -15.66 -6.96
N ASN A 125 9.11 -15.79 -6.14
CA ASN A 125 7.71 -15.53 -6.51
C ASN A 125 7.24 -14.13 -6.10
N ARG A 126 8.15 -13.24 -5.67
CA ARG A 126 7.81 -11.87 -5.27
C ARG A 126 7.14 -11.09 -6.40
N LYS A 127 6.12 -10.31 -6.08
CA LYS A 127 5.40 -9.48 -7.04
C LYS A 127 5.54 -8.01 -6.74
N VAL A 128 5.14 -7.61 -5.54
CA VAL A 128 5.15 -6.21 -5.12
C VAL A 128 5.40 -6.09 -3.62
N LEU A 129 6.21 -5.10 -3.25
CA LEU A 129 6.33 -4.62 -1.88
C LEU A 129 6.02 -3.13 -1.87
N VAL A 130 5.12 -2.71 -0.98
CA VAL A 130 4.77 -1.30 -0.78
C VAL A 130 5.01 -0.93 0.68
N ASP A 131 5.84 0.08 0.89
CA ASP A 131 6.16 0.62 2.20
C ASP A 131 5.51 1.99 2.38
N GLY A 132 4.62 2.13 3.36
CA GLY A 132 3.99 3.40 3.74
C GLY A 132 4.59 3.95 5.01
N ARG A 133 5.03 5.21 4.93
CA ARG A 133 5.59 5.97 6.05
C ARG A 133 4.78 7.23 6.26
N MET A 134 4.57 7.59 7.50
CA MET A 134 3.73 8.73 7.85
C MET A 134 4.40 9.54 8.97
N GLY A 135 4.52 10.85 8.76
CA GLY A 135 4.61 11.86 9.80
C GLY A 135 3.22 12.47 10.05
N ALA A 136 3.14 13.51 10.89
CA ALA A 136 1.86 14.13 11.23
C ALA A 136 1.05 14.58 10.00
N LEU A 137 1.68 15.34 9.12
CA LEU A 137 1.07 15.94 7.92
C LEU A 137 1.85 15.61 6.64
N SER A 138 2.78 14.68 6.71
CA SER A 138 3.59 14.24 5.57
C SER A 138 3.59 12.73 5.43
N MET A 139 3.90 12.25 4.24
CA MET A 139 3.94 10.82 3.97
C MET A 139 4.90 10.47 2.85
N GLU A 140 5.37 9.24 2.90
CA GLU A 140 6.12 8.59 1.82
C GLU A 140 5.50 7.24 1.51
N VAL A 141 5.43 6.90 0.23
CA VAL A 141 5.08 5.57 -0.24
C VAL A 141 6.15 5.09 -1.21
N ILE A 142 6.81 4.01 -0.87
CA ILE A 142 7.85 3.37 -1.66
C ILE A 142 7.29 2.07 -2.24
N THR A 143 7.42 1.90 -3.55
CA THR A 143 6.93 0.73 -4.26
C THR A 143 8.06 0.01 -4.97
N CYS A 144 8.23 -1.27 -4.69
CA CYS A 144 9.19 -2.15 -5.33
C CYS A 144 8.46 -3.29 -6.06
N ASP A 145 9.00 -3.71 -7.18
CA ASP A 145 8.67 -4.97 -7.84
C ASP A 145 9.96 -5.76 -8.11
N TYR A 146 9.88 -6.82 -8.90
CA TYR A 146 11.06 -7.63 -9.19
C TYR A 146 12.07 -6.95 -10.13
N LEU A 147 11.66 -5.87 -10.82
CA LEU A 147 12.51 -5.11 -11.76
C LEU A 147 13.08 -3.84 -11.12
N ASN A 148 12.31 -3.23 -10.23
CA ASN A 148 12.68 -1.99 -9.58
C ASN A 148 12.78 -2.19 -8.07
N ASP A 149 14.02 -2.23 -7.58
CA ASP A 149 14.35 -2.53 -6.20
C ASP A 149 15.33 -1.49 -5.63
N ASN A 150 14.95 -0.21 -5.72
CA ASN A 150 15.74 0.91 -5.21
C ASN A 150 15.42 1.28 -3.76
N TYR A 151 14.76 0.39 -3.01
CA TYR A 151 14.30 0.62 -1.66
C TYR A 151 15.39 1.12 -0.71
N ILE A 152 16.59 0.55 -0.81
CA ILE A 152 17.69 0.88 0.10
C ILE A 152 18.10 2.36 0.02
N ASN A 153 17.89 3.00 -1.11
CA ASN A 153 18.22 4.43 -1.30
C ASN A 153 17.26 5.36 -0.55
N THR A 154 16.10 4.86 -0.14
CA THR A 154 15.10 5.60 0.64
C THR A 154 15.15 5.26 2.13
N TRP A 155 15.98 4.26 2.51
CA TRP A 155 16.04 3.80 3.89
C TRP A 155 17.03 4.65 4.70
N LYS A 156 16.60 5.00 5.90
CA LYS A 156 17.45 5.61 6.94
C LYS A 156 17.26 4.83 8.24
N PRO A 157 18.28 4.72 9.09
CA PRO A 157 18.11 4.10 10.41
C PRO A 157 17.17 4.95 11.27
N SER A 158 16.45 4.32 12.21
CA SER A 158 15.53 5.02 13.11
C SER A 158 16.22 6.15 13.89
N SER A 159 17.51 6.02 14.19
CA SER A 159 18.31 7.04 14.89
C SER A 159 18.57 8.33 14.09
N GLU A 160 18.36 8.30 12.77
CA GLU A 160 18.54 9.48 11.88
C GLU A 160 17.20 10.14 11.51
N ILE A 161 16.08 9.59 11.99
CA ILE A 161 14.76 10.18 11.79
C ILE A 161 14.49 11.10 12.96
N GLU A 162 14.19 12.36 12.67
CA GLU A 162 13.77 13.32 13.70
C GLU A 162 12.50 12.81 14.38
N ASP A 163 12.57 12.66 15.71
CA ASP A 163 11.42 12.26 16.52
C ASP A 163 10.44 13.42 16.62
N GLU A 164 9.30 13.32 15.93
CA GLU A 164 8.17 14.21 16.20
C GLU A 164 7.60 13.89 17.60
N PRO A 165 7.10 14.91 18.34
CA PRO A 165 6.43 14.68 19.61
C PRO A 165 5.34 13.62 19.49
N CYS A 166 5.19 12.72 20.45
CA CYS A 166 4.18 11.66 20.42
C CYS A 166 2.76 12.19 20.19
N THR A 167 2.48 13.42 20.62
CA THR A 167 1.20 14.11 20.41
C THR A 167 1.00 14.70 19.02
N ALA A 168 2.01 14.64 18.14
CA ALA A 168 1.99 15.20 16.79
C ALA A 168 2.36 14.18 15.70
N LYS A 169 2.50 12.89 16.03
CA LYS A 169 3.00 11.86 15.07
C LYS A 169 1.99 11.45 14.02
N HIS A 170 0.69 11.44 14.32
CA HIS A 170 -0.31 10.78 13.48
C HIS A 170 -1.61 11.57 13.37
N THR A 171 -2.21 11.57 12.18
CA THR A 171 -3.58 12.01 11.96
C THR A 171 -4.33 10.98 11.12
N ILE A 172 -5.63 10.81 11.41
CA ILE A 172 -6.45 9.80 10.71
C ILE A 172 -6.55 10.09 9.21
N PHE A 173 -6.61 11.36 8.81
CA PHE A 173 -6.69 11.71 7.40
C PHE A 173 -5.39 11.41 6.64
N THR A 174 -4.20 11.63 7.26
CA THR A 174 -2.92 11.23 6.67
C THR A 174 -2.84 9.72 6.55
N ALA A 175 -3.25 8.97 7.57
CA ALA A 175 -3.30 7.51 7.56
C ALA A 175 -4.20 6.97 6.42
N ASN A 176 -5.38 7.56 6.21
CA ASN A 176 -6.27 7.20 5.12
C ASN A 176 -5.64 7.45 3.73
N ILE A 177 -4.98 8.60 3.54
CA ILE A 177 -4.37 8.94 2.26
C ILE A 177 -3.19 8.00 1.97
N VAL A 178 -2.30 7.76 2.95
CA VAL A 178 -1.18 6.81 2.80
C VAL A 178 -1.69 5.44 2.42
N SER A 179 -2.67 4.90 3.15
CA SER A 179 -3.20 3.57 2.90
C SER A 179 -3.85 3.45 1.53
N GLY A 180 -4.57 4.48 1.08
CA GLY A 180 -5.15 4.55 -0.26
C GLY A 180 -4.09 4.56 -1.36
N ILE A 181 -3.01 5.35 -1.19
CA ILE A 181 -1.88 5.37 -2.12
C ILE A 181 -1.18 4.01 -2.14
N MET A 182 -0.87 3.42 -0.98
CA MET A 182 -0.25 2.09 -0.90
C MET A 182 -1.06 1.05 -1.66
N LEU A 183 -2.37 1.02 -1.44
CA LEU A 183 -3.26 0.06 -2.09
C LEU A 183 -3.33 0.29 -3.60
N SER A 184 -3.35 1.55 -4.05
CA SER A 184 -3.35 1.89 -5.49
C SER A 184 -2.05 1.48 -6.17
N GLN A 185 -0.89 1.64 -5.52
CA GLN A 185 0.41 1.22 -6.06
C GLN A 185 0.49 -0.31 -6.15
N ALA A 186 0.08 -1.03 -5.10
CA ALA A 186 0.00 -2.49 -5.14
C ALA A 186 -0.95 -2.97 -6.26
N PHE A 187 -2.12 -2.33 -6.40
CA PHE A 187 -3.07 -2.59 -7.48
C PHE A 187 -2.42 -2.39 -8.86
N ASN A 188 -1.70 -1.29 -9.07
CA ASN A 188 -1.07 -0.98 -10.36
C ASN A 188 -0.06 -2.07 -10.74
N VAL A 189 0.82 -2.48 -9.83
CA VAL A 189 1.78 -3.55 -10.09
C VAL A 189 1.08 -4.88 -10.38
N LEU A 190 0.11 -5.28 -9.54
CA LEU A 190 -0.62 -6.56 -9.69
C LEU A 190 -1.45 -6.62 -10.99
N HIS A 191 -1.85 -5.46 -11.53
CA HIS A 191 -2.62 -5.37 -12.78
C HIS A 191 -1.75 -4.94 -13.98
N LYS A 192 -0.42 -4.98 -13.84
CA LYS A 192 0.55 -4.62 -14.90
C LYS A 192 0.31 -3.22 -15.46
N ARG A 193 0.03 -2.26 -14.58
CA ARG A 193 -0.13 -0.84 -14.89
C ARG A 193 1.15 -0.09 -14.51
N SER A 194 1.31 1.12 -15.03
CA SER A 194 2.37 2.01 -14.58
C SER A 194 2.17 2.44 -13.12
N TYR A 195 3.27 2.57 -12.40
CA TYR A 195 3.28 3.01 -11.00
C TYR A 195 4.50 3.89 -10.72
N HIS A 196 4.49 4.63 -9.61
CA HIS A 196 5.65 5.38 -9.16
C HIS A 196 6.41 4.59 -8.08
N SER A 197 7.72 4.51 -8.20
CA SER A 197 8.57 3.84 -7.20
C SER A 197 8.67 4.63 -5.90
N TYR A 198 8.49 5.96 -5.97
CA TYR A 198 8.51 6.86 -4.82
C TYR A 198 7.45 7.94 -4.96
N ILE A 199 6.65 8.11 -3.90
CA ILE A 199 5.67 9.19 -3.77
C ILE A 199 5.87 9.84 -2.41
N TRP A 200 6.07 11.15 -2.40
CA TRP A 200 6.08 11.98 -1.20
C TRP A 200 4.95 13.01 -1.28
N LYS A 201 4.27 13.25 -0.17
CA LYS A 201 3.25 14.28 -0.05
C LYS A 201 3.34 14.99 1.29
N SER A 202 3.10 16.31 1.27
CA SER A 202 2.83 17.13 2.45
C SER A 202 1.42 17.68 2.34
N LEU A 203 0.70 17.72 3.45
CA LEU A 203 -0.67 18.21 3.53
C LEU A 203 -0.76 19.63 4.10
N ALA A 204 0.36 20.17 4.62
CA ALA A 204 0.43 21.54 5.12
C ALA A 204 1.85 22.13 4.97
N PRO A 205 2.12 22.94 3.94
CA PRO A 205 1.27 23.20 2.77
C PRO A 205 1.09 21.96 1.88
N TYR A 206 0.02 21.95 1.08
CA TYR A 206 -0.18 20.82 0.18
C TYR A 206 0.87 20.82 -0.93
N MET A 207 1.71 19.79 -0.95
CA MET A 207 2.75 19.55 -1.95
C MET A 207 2.85 18.07 -2.26
N SER A 208 3.27 17.73 -3.46
CA SER A 208 3.56 16.34 -3.82
C SER A 208 4.79 16.24 -4.70
N LYS A 209 5.49 15.11 -4.59
CA LYS A 209 6.60 14.73 -5.45
C LYS A 209 6.43 13.26 -5.80
N GLU A 210 6.53 12.94 -7.06
CA GLU A 210 6.40 11.59 -7.59
C GLU A 210 7.60 11.31 -8.50
N GLU A 211 8.29 10.21 -8.25
CA GLU A 211 9.52 9.86 -8.96
C GLU A 211 9.49 8.39 -9.42
N GLY A 212 10.37 8.07 -10.36
CA GLY A 212 10.59 6.71 -10.79
C GLY A 212 9.34 6.09 -11.42
N LEU A 213 8.76 6.73 -12.45
CA LEU A 213 7.65 6.14 -13.20
C LEU A 213 8.10 4.83 -13.86
N VAL A 214 7.52 3.73 -13.43
CA VAL A 214 7.76 2.39 -13.98
C VAL A 214 6.61 2.04 -14.91
N LEU A 215 6.94 1.79 -16.18
CA LEU A 215 5.98 1.39 -17.20
C LEU A 215 5.79 -0.13 -17.21
N PRO A 216 4.59 -0.63 -17.56
CA PRO A 216 4.36 -2.06 -17.69
C PRO A 216 5.22 -2.62 -18.84
N ILE A 217 5.79 -3.81 -18.61
CA ILE A 217 6.46 -4.54 -19.70
C ILE A 217 5.38 -5.04 -20.66
N ASN A 218 5.36 -4.50 -21.86
CA ASN A 218 4.58 -5.07 -22.96
C ASN A 218 5.18 -6.44 -23.32
N MET A 219 4.55 -7.53 -22.92
CA MET A 219 4.91 -8.90 -23.33
C MET A 219 4.47 -9.24 -24.76
N GLU A 220 4.10 -8.26 -25.57
CA GLU A 220 3.77 -8.44 -26.99
C GLU A 220 4.72 -7.60 -27.86
N LYS A 221 5.86 -8.19 -28.20
CA LYS A 221 6.58 -8.02 -29.47
C LYS A 221 7.76 -8.97 -29.54
N THR A 222 7.46 -10.24 -29.79
CA THR A 222 8.38 -11.15 -30.50
C THR A 222 7.61 -11.75 -31.66
N SER A 223 7.50 -11.00 -32.73
CA SER A 223 7.51 -11.50 -34.13
C SER A 223 7.48 -10.31 -35.07
N ASP A 224 8.56 -10.21 -35.83
CA ASP A 224 8.65 -9.75 -37.20
C ASP A 224 8.76 -8.27 -37.57
N LYS A 225 9.96 -8.04 -38.07
CA LYS A 225 10.35 -7.18 -39.22
C LYS A 225 10.71 -5.72 -38.94
N GLU A 226 12.01 -5.54 -39.17
CA GLU A 226 12.65 -4.31 -39.63
C GLU A 226 11.85 -3.57 -40.71
N THR A 227 11.61 -2.29 -40.49
CA THR A 227 11.71 -1.29 -41.56
C THR A 227 11.91 0.08 -40.95
N GLU A 228 13.00 0.70 -41.31
CA GLU A 228 13.32 2.10 -41.05
C GLU A 228 12.21 3.03 -41.56
N THR A 229 11.85 4.07 -40.81
CA THR A 229 11.75 5.41 -41.41
C THR A 229 11.67 6.46 -40.29
N GLN A 230 12.50 7.47 -40.41
CA GLN A 230 12.52 8.71 -39.65
C GLN A 230 11.21 9.48 -39.83
N THR A 231 10.71 10.18 -38.83
CA THR A 231 10.53 11.66 -38.83
C THR A 231 9.52 12.14 -37.80
N SER A 232 9.90 13.24 -37.19
CA SER A 232 9.12 14.36 -36.64
C SER A 232 8.30 14.17 -35.35
N VAL A 233 8.82 14.87 -34.36
CA VAL A 233 8.18 15.34 -33.14
C VAL A 233 7.00 16.24 -33.48
N SER A 234 5.82 15.94 -32.98
CA SER A 234 4.74 16.91 -32.82
C SER A 234 4.20 16.82 -31.40
N GLU A 235 4.40 17.88 -30.68
CA GLU A 235 3.73 18.18 -29.41
C GLU A 235 2.22 18.11 -29.60
N SER A 236 1.52 17.33 -28.80
CA SER A 236 0.06 17.41 -28.69
C SER A 236 -0.33 17.69 -27.25
N GLU A 237 -0.91 18.86 -27.09
CA GLU A 237 -1.50 19.41 -25.90
C GLU A 237 -2.49 18.44 -25.22
N SER A 238 -2.34 18.25 -23.91
CA SER A 238 -3.25 17.52 -23.06
C SER A 238 -4.47 18.39 -22.74
N THR A 239 -5.63 18.04 -23.26
CA THR A 239 -6.92 18.63 -22.88
C THR A 239 -7.37 18.14 -21.51
N PRO A 240 -7.80 19.00 -20.59
CA PRO A 240 -8.32 18.58 -19.29
C PRO A 240 -9.70 17.96 -19.40
N VAL A 241 -9.91 16.86 -18.69
CA VAL A 241 -11.21 16.19 -18.58
C VAL A 241 -12.15 17.05 -17.75
N VAL A 242 -13.17 17.61 -18.37
CA VAL A 242 -14.25 18.37 -17.72
C VAL A 242 -15.31 17.39 -17.23
N TRP A 243 -15.57 17.36 -15.92
CA TRP A 243 -16.69 16.62 -15.34
C TRP A 243 -18.00 17.35 -15.59
N SER A 244 -18.87 16.79 -16.41
CA SER A 244 -20.24 17.30 -16.61
C SER A 244 -21.14 16.81 -15.48
N THR A 245 -21.62 17.73 -14.67
CA THR A 245 -22.73 17.50 -13.73
C THR A 245 -24.03 17.39 -14.51
N LYS A 246 -24.58 16.20 -14.67
CA LYS A 246 -25.98 16.02 -15.01
C LYS A 246 -26.77 15.83 -13.72
N SER A 247 -27.55 16.88 -13.41
CA SER A 247 -28.65 16.85 -12.45
C SER A 247 -29.76 15.91 -12.92
N ARG A 248 -30.07 14.93 -12.08
CA ARG A 248 -31.43 14.41 -11.81
C ARG A 248 -31.38 13.50 -10.58
#